data_aafac00803eaf61d87de073784cfdf72
#
_entry.id   aafac00803eaf61d87de073784cfdf72
#
_cell.length_a   1.000
_cell.length_b   1.000
_cell.length_c   1.000
_cell.angle_alpha   90.00
_cell.angle_beta   90.00
_cell.angle_gamma   90.00
#
_symmetry.space_group_name_H-M   'P 1'
#
loop_
_entity.id
_entity.type
_entity.pdbx_description
1 polymer ?
#
loop_
_entity_poly.entity_id
_entity_poly.type
_entity_poly.pdbx_seq_one_letter_code
_entity_poly.pdbx_strand_id
1 'polypeptide(L)'
;NVYFDIVKSIKSQVKIPVAVKISHYFTNLSAFVDKIKAYGANATTLFNRFYEPDININTLEMGAASVFSTAAELRTTLRWTGILAGKDKRLEISASTGVHGGEAAVKLLLAGATTVQVCSVLYEKGIHVIEDINNFIGKWMDSKAFKTIEDYRGMLSYSSIENPDLYERAQFMKYSVSYTHLTLPTIR
;
A
#
# COMPACT_ATOMS: atom_id res chain seq x y z
N ASN A 1 19.56 2.95 -17.24
CA ASN A 1 18.28 3.54 -16.83
C ASN A 1 18.53 4.42 -15.60
N VAL A 2 18.15 5.69 -15.72
CA VAL A 2 18.43 6.75 -14.74
C VAL A 2 18.11 6.33 -13.28
N TYR A 3 17.00 5.67 -13.04
CA TYR A 3 16.62 5.23 -11.69
C TYR A 3 17.64 4.26 -11.07
N PHE A 4 18.11 3.29 -11.86
CA PHE A 4 19.06 2.29 -11.37
C PHE A 4 20.45 2.88 -11.17
N ASP A 5 20.86 3.79 -12.05
CA ASP A 5 22.14 4.47 -11.97
C ASP A 5 22.21 5.38 -10.74
N ILE A 6 21.09 6.05 -10.39
CA ILE A 6 20.95 6.83 -9.15
C ILE A 6 21.12 5.93 -7.93
N VAL A 7 20.39 4.81 -7.84
CA VAL A 7 20.48 3.89 -6.70
C VAL A 7 21.91 3.37 -6.54
N LYS A 8 22.54 2.96 -7.65
CA LYS A 8 23.93 2.49 -7.66
C LYS A 8 24.89 3.57 -7.18
N SER A 9 24.75 4.79 -7.68
CA SER A 9 25.60 5.93 -7.29
C SER A 9 25.46 6.24 -5.80
N ILE A 10 24.24 6.26 -5.26
CA ILE A 10 24.02 6.49 -3.82
C ILE A 10 24.69 5.37 -3.01
N LYS A 11 24.45 4.10 -3.37
CA LYS A 11 24.99 2.95 -2.63
C LYS A 11 26.52 2.85 -2.69
N SER A 12 27.15 3.40 -3.71
CA SER A 12 28.62 3.48 -3.75
C SER A 12 29.21 4.49 -2.76
N GLN A 13 28.39 5.45 -2.30
CA GLN A 13 28.84 6.55 -1.42
C GLN A 13 28.42 6.35 0.04
N VAL A 14 27.38 5.53 0.30
CA VAL A 14 26.86 5.34 1.68
C VAL A 14 26.85 3.87 2.08
N LYS A 15 27.13 3.63 3.37
CA LYS A 15 27.07 2.29 3.98
C LYS A 15 25.73 2.01 4.67
N ILE A 16 24.94 3.04 4.93
CA ILE A 16 23.62 2.91 5.56
C ILE A 16 22.61 2.25 4.62
N PRO A 17 21.54 1.64 5.16
CA PRO A 17 20.43 1.17 4.34
C PRO A 17 19.79 2.29 3.53
N VAL A 18 19.36 1.97 2.31
CA VAL A 18 18.70 2.91 1.39
C VAL A 18 17.32 2.39 1.03
N ALA A 19 16.30 3.16 1.34
CA ALA A 19 14.93 2.92 0.90
C ALA A 19 14.62 3.80 -0.31
N VAL A 20 13.97 3.23 -1.33
CA VAL A 20 13.58 3.96 -2.54
C VAL A 20 12.07 4.14 -2.55
N LYS A 21 11.61 5.40 -2.49
CA LYS A 21 10.20 5.73 -2.62
C LYS A 21 9.83 5.85 -4.09
N ILE A 22 8.84 5.07 -4.51
CA ILE A 22 8.43 4.93 -5.92
C ILE A 22 6.94 5.24 -6.09
N SER A 23 6.51 5.46 -7.34
CA SER A 23 5.10 5.51 -7.71
C SER A 23 4.59 4.14 -8.13
N HIS A 24 3.30 4.04 -8.38
CA HIS A 24 2.70 2.81 -8.93
C HIS A 24 2.63 2.80 -10.48
N TYR A 25 3.06 3.87 -11.14
CA TYR A 25 2.95 4.06 -12.60
C TYR A 25 4.08 3.36 -13.37
N PHE A 26 4.29 2.08 -13.12
CA PHE A 26 5.23 1.27 -13.88
C PHE A 26 4.48 0.16 -14.61
N THR A 27 4.82 -0.07 -15.88
CA THR A 27 4.25 -1.17 -16.66
C THR A 27 4.48 -2.53 -16.00
N ASN A 28 5.64 -2.73 -15.38
CA ASN A 28 5.96 -3.91 -14.59
C ASN A 28 6.66 -3.48 -13.29
N LEU A 29 5.85 -3.16 -12.29
CA LEU A 29 6.33 -2.68 -10.99
C LEU A 29 7.19 -3.75 -10.28
N SER A 30 6.79 -5.00 -10.34
CA SER A 30 7.52 -6.09 -9.69
C SER A 30 8.95 -6.23 -10.25
N ALA A 31 9.09 -6.26 -11.58
CA ALA A 31 10.41 -6.31 -12.20
C ALA A 31 11.24 -5.04 -11.93
N PHE A 32 10.59 -3.87 -11.80
CA PHE A 32 11.27 -2.65 -11.42
C PHE A 32 11.83 -2.73 -10.00
N VAL A 33 11.04 -3.21 -9.04
CA VAL A 33 11.46 -3.39 -7.64
C VAL A 33 12.60 -4.41 -7.53
N ASP A 34 12.52 -5.53 -8.24
CA ASP A 34 13.62 -6.51 -8.30
C ASP A 34 14.93 -5.85 -8.77
N LYS A 35 14.85 -4.99 -9.78
CA LYS A 35 16.03 -4.29 -10.29
C LYS A 35 16.58 -3.27 -9.31
N ILE A 36 15.77 -2.40 -8.70
CA ILE A 36 16.30 -1.43 -7.72
C ILE A 36 16.96 -2.15 -6.54
N LYS A 37 16.43 -3.29 -6.12
CA LYS A 37 17.04 -4.16 -5.10
C LYS A 37 18.39 -4.72 -5.58
N ALA A 38 18.47 -5.22 -6.81
CA ALA A 38 19.72 -5.72 -7.39
C ALA A 38 20.80 -4.62 -7.50
N TYR A 39 20.39 -3.35 -7.62
CA TYR A 39 21.28 -2.20 -7.61
C TYR A 39 21.61 -1.67 -6.21
N GLY A 40 21.14 -2.34 -5.15
CA GLY A 40 21.55 -2.12 -3.78
C GLY A 40 20.53 -1.43 -2.87
N ALA A 41 19.30 -1.18 -3.33
CA ALA A 41 18.23 -0.72 -2.44
C ALA A 41 17.91 -1.80 -1.39
N ASN A 42 17.77 -1.40 -0.13
CA ASN A 42 17.45 -2.29 0.98
C ASN A 42 15.93 -2.43 1.16
N ALA A 43 15.19 -1.35 0.86
CA ALA A 43 13.75 -1.28 1.04
C ALA A 43 13.09 -0.49 -0.09
N THR A 44 11.78 -0.65 -0.22
CA THR A 44 10.96 0.22 -1.08
C THR A 44 9.83 0.85 -0.29
N THR A 45 9.52 2.12 -0.58
CA THR A 45 8.33 2.80 -0.03
C THR A 45 7.24 2.86 -1.11
N LEU A 46 6.10 2.30 -0.80
CA LEU A 46 4.90 2.21 -1.64
C LEU A 46 3.78 3.05 -1.02
N PHE A 47 3.35 4.16 -1.55
CA PHE A 47 3.80 4.81 -2.77
C PHE A 47 4.06 6.30 -2.55
N ASN A 48 4.78 6.93 -3.49
CA ASN A 48 4.71 8.37 -3.64
C ASN A 48 3.34 8.72 -4.23
N ARG A 49 2.67 9.69 -3.60
CA ARG A 49 1.41 10.21 -4.13
C ARG A 49 1.73 11.40 -5.03
N PHE A 50 1.33 11.29 -6.29
CA PHE A 50 1.45 12.40 -7.21
C PHE A 50 0.31 13.39 -7.00
N TYR A 51 0.61 14.62 -7.32
CA TYR A 51 -0.37 15.67 -7.46
C TYR A 51 -1.21 15.41 -8.72
N GLU A 52 -2.51 15.33 -8.56
CA GLU A 52 -3.43 15.07 -9.65
C GLU A 52 -4.12 16.38 -10.07
N PRO A 53 -4.31 16.61 -11.40
CA PRO A 53 -5.05 17.77 -11.87
C PRO A 53 -6.54 17.61 -11.58
N ASP A 54 -7.21 18.74 -11.40
CA ASP A 54 -8.66 18.84 -11.35
C ASP A 54 -9.15 20.03 -12.19
N ILE A 55 -10.40 20.03 -12.57
CA ILE A 55 -11.03 21.08 -13.39
C ILE A 55 -12.11 21.79 -12.58
N ASN A 56 -11.94 23.08 -12.37
CA ASN A 56 -12.99 23.91 -11.83
C ASN A 56 -13.99 24.27 -12.96
N ILE A 57 -15.13 23.63 -12.97
CA ILE A 57 -16.15 23.83 -14.02
C ILE A 57 -16.83 25.21 -13.98
N ASN A 58 -16.71 25.94 -12.87
CA ASN A 58 -17.29 27.27 -12.75
C ASN A 58 -16.37 28.36 -13.32
N THR A 59 -15.05 28.22 -13.09
CA THR A 59 -14.05 29.17 -13.61
C THR A 59 -13.43 28.73 -14.94
N LEU A 60 -13.67 27.48 -15.36
CA LEU A 60 -13.06 26.83 -16.55
C LEU A 60 -11.52 26.81 -16.47
N GLU A 61 -10.98 26.62 -15.27
CA GLU A 61 -9.54 26.62 -15.02
C GLU A 61 -9.09 25.24 -14.52
N MET A 62 -7.83 24.92 -14.87
CA MET A 62 -7.16 23.77 -14.28
C MET A 62 -6.72 24.10 -12.85
N GLY A 63 -7.05 23.22 -11.94
CA GLY A 63 -6.66 23.29 -10.54
C GLY A 63 -5.96 22.01 -10.10
N ALA A 64 -5.85 21.87 -8.82
CA ALA A 64 -5.31 20.68 -8.18
C ALA A 64 -6.42 19.91 -7.47
N ALA A 65 -6.38 18.60 -7.58
CA ALA A 65 -7.13 17.73 -6.71
C ALA A 65 -6.63 17.82 -5.26
N SER A 66 -7.33 17.17 -4.34
CA SER A 66 -6.94 17.16 -2.94
C SER A 66 -5.49 16.73 -2.74
N VAL A 67 -4.74 17.52 -1.97
CA VAL A 67 -3.36 17.21 -1.57
C VAL A 67 -3.33 16.01 -0.62
N PHE A 68 -4.37 15.83 0.19
CA PHE A 68 -4.47 14.74 1.15
C PHE A 68 -5.02 13.47 0.50
N SER A 69 -4.44 12.34 0.87
CA SER A 69 -4.94 11.03 0.47
C SER A 69 -6.28 10.72 1.15
N THR A 70 -7.08 9.91 0.50
CA THR A 70 -8.29 9.33 1.07
C THR A 70 -8.06 7.89 1.52
N ALA A 71 -8.90 7.37 2.40
CA ALA A 71 -8.83 5.96 2.83
C ALA A 71 -9.04 4.97 1.65
N ALA A 72 -9.70 5.38 0.59
CA ALA A 72 -9.93 4.55 -0.60
C ALA A 72 -8.62 4.24 -1.36
N GLU A 73 -7.65 5.13 -1.29
CA GLU A 73 -6.34 4.97 -1.95
C GLU A 73 -5.49 3.84 -1.33
N LEU A 74 -5.84 3.37 -0.12
CA LEU A 74 -5.19 2.22 0.52
C LEU A 74 -5.17 0.98 -0.38
N ARG A 75 -6.19 0.77 -1.20
CA ARG A 75 -6.36 -0.45 -2.02
C ARG A 75 -5.19 -0.71 -2.95
N THR A 76 -4.65 0.33 -3.58
CA THR A 76 -3.49 0.21 -4.46
C THR A 76 -2.24 -0.18 -3.67
N THR A 77 -2.00 0.48 -2.54
CA THR A 77 -0.87 0.17 -1.65
C THR A 77 -0.97 -1.25 -1.10
N LEU A 78 -2.15 -1.65 -0.61
CA LEU A 78 -2.42 -2.98 -0.08
C LEU A 78 -2.12 -4.08 -1.10
N ARG A 79 -2.66 -3.92 -2.31
CA ARG A 79 -2.46 -4.87 -3.40
C ARG A 79 -0.98 -5.09 -3.72
N TRP A 80 -0.24 -4.02 -3.94
CA TRP A 80 1.17 -4.13 -4.30
C TRP A 80 2.06 -4.57 -3.14
N THR A 81 1.74 -4.19 -1.90
CA THR A 81 2.40 -4.71 -0.71
C THR A 81 2.28 -6.23 -0.66
N GLY A 82 1.07 -6.78 -0.82
CA GLY A 82 0.84 -8.22 -0.80
C GLY A 82 1.55 -8.97 -1.92
N ILE A 83 1.54 -8.44 -3.14
CA ILE A 83 2.24 -9.05 -4.29
C ILE A 83 3.74 -9.08 -4.06
N LEU A 84 4.34 -7.94 -3.71
CA LEU A 84 5.79 -7.81 -3.60
C LEU A 84 6.35 -8.56 -2.39
N ALA A 85 5.68 -8.49 -1.23
CA ALA A 85 6.07 -9.24 -0.03
C ALA A 85 5.94 -10.76 -0.24
N GLY A 86 4.91 -11.19 -0.97
CA GLY A 86 4.75 -12.61 -1.32
C GLY A 86 5.82 -13.11 -2.28
N LYS A 87 6.29 -12.25 -3.18
CA LYS A 87 7.33 -12.61 -4.15
C LYS A 87 8.73 -12.69 -3.53
N ASP A 88 9.07 -11.77 -2.65
CA ASP A 88 10.36 -11.77 -1.93
C ASP A 88 10.17 -11.40 -0.46
N LYS A 89 10.23 -12.41 0.40
CA LYS A 89 10.10 -12.28 1.86
C LYS A 89 11.22 -11.44 2.51
N ARG A 90 12.33 -11.20 1.79
CA ARG A 90 13.45 -10.38 2.28
C ARG A 90 13.36 -8.93 1.82
N LEU A 91 12.34 -8.57 1.04
CA LEU A 91 12.10 -7.20 0.64
C LEU A 91 11.44 -6.46 1.81
N GLU A 92 12.11 -5.43 2.29
CA GLU A 92 11.50 -4.52 3.26
C GLU A 92 10.60 -3.52 2.55
N ILE A 93 9.35 -3.45 2.99
CA ILE A 93 8.33 -2.58 2.40
C ILE A 93 7.83 -1.60 3.45
N SER A 94 7.96 -0.31 3.14
CA SER A 94 7.31 0.76 3.88
C SER A 94 6.04 1.19 3.15
N ALA A 95 4.88 0.79 3.67
CA ALA A 95 3.60 1.06 3.02
C ALA A 95 3.09 2.47 3.35
N SER A 96 2.72 3.23 2.34
CA SER A 96 2.31 4.64 2.43
C SER A 96 1.10 4.91 1.53
N THR A 97 0.33 5.93 1.86
CA THR A 97 -0.88 6.37 1.15
C THR A 97 -2.14 5.60 1.58
N GLY A 98 -3.17 6.35 1.94
CA GLY A 98 -4.47 5.82 2.34
C GLY A 98 -4.54 5.29 3.79
N VAL A 99 -3.51 5.51 4.60
CA VAL A 99 -3.49 5.07 6.01
C VAL A 99 -4.12 6.16 6.89
N HIS A 100 -5.38 5.95 7.26
CA HIS A 100 -6.16 6.89 8.06
C HIS A 100 -6.55 6.35 9.44
N GLY A 101 -6.06 5.16 9.84
CA GLY A 101 -6.34 4.55 11.13
C GLY A 101 -5.71 3.18 11.30
N GLY A 102 -5.90 2.57 12.48
CA GLY A 102 -5.27 1.32 12.87
C GLY A 102 -5.67 0.12 12.01
N GLU A 103 -6.93 0.07 11.54
CA GLU A 103 -7.39 -1.00 10.64
C GLU A 103 -6.59 -1.02 9.33
N ALA A 104 -6.33 0.16 8.75
CA ALA A 104 -5.51 0.28 7.54
C ALA A 104 -4.08 -0.21 7.79
N ALA A 105 -3.50 0.15 8.94
CA ALA A 105 -2.16 -0.31 9.32
C ALA A 105 -2.10 -1.83 9.49
N VAL A 106 -3.05 -2.44 10.19
CA VAL A 106 -3.14 -3.91 10.34
C VAL A 106 -3.26 -4.62 8.99
N LYS A 107 -4.09 -4.10 8.08
CA LYS A 107 -4.23 -4.66 6.72
C LYS A 107 -2.90 -4.67 5.97
N LEU A 108 -2.13 -3.60 6.05
CA LEU A 108 -0.83 -3.50 5.37
C LEU A 108 0.22 -4.43 6.01
N LEU A 109 0.23 -4.56 7.34
CA LEU A 109 1.11 -5.51 8.04
C LEU A 109 0.76 -6.96 7.67
N LEU A 110 -0.52 -7.33 7.65
CA LEU A 110 -0.99 -8.63 7.18
C LEU A 110 -0.61 -8.90 5.72
N ALA A 111 -0.60 -7.90 4.86
CA ALA A 111 -0.14 -8.01 3.48
C ALA A 111 1.39 -8.17 3.38
N GLY A 112 2.15 -7.82 4.42
CA GLY A 112 3.60 -8.01 4.49
C GLY A 112 4.43 -6.72 4.53
N ALA A 113 3.82 -5.57 4.83
CA ALA A 113 4.58 -4.36 5.09
C ALA A 113 5.48 -4.53 6.33
N THR A 114 6.70 -4.03 6.24
CA THR A 114 7.64 -3.95 7.38
C THR A 114 7.29 -2.75 8.26
N THR A 115 6.94 -1.63 7.63
CA THR A 115 6.52 -0.40 8.30
C THR A 115 5.33 0.23 7.58
N VAL A 116 4.59 1.07 8.30
CA VAL A 116 3.45 1.82 7.77
C VAL A 116 3.69 3.30 7.98
N GLN A 117 3.51 4.09 6.92
CA GLN A 117 3.65 5.55 6.96
C GLN A 117 2.29 6.23 6.98
N VAL A 118 2.18 7.26 7.79
CA VAL A 118 1.01 8.15 7.88
C VAL A 118 1.43 9.58 7.56
N CYS A 119 0.59 10.32 6.85
CA CYS A 119 0.82 11.71 6.51
C CYS A 119 -0.47 12.52 6.56
N SER A 120 -1.37 12.33 5.60
CA SER A 120 -2.61 13.13 5.49
C SER A 120 -3.41 13.18 6.79
N VAL A 121 -3.56 12.05 7.45
CA VAL A 121 -4.32 11.94 8.70
C VAL A 121 -3.70 12.75 9.85
N LEU A 122 -2.37 12.99 9.82
CA LEU A 122 -1.71 13.83 10.81
C LEU A 122 -2.09 15.30 10.65
N TYR A 123 -2.28 15.77 9.41
CA TYR A 123 -2.77 17.11 9.13
C TYR A 123 -4.25 17.26 9.51
N GLU A 124 -5.05 16.23 9.27
CA GLU A 124 -6.49 16.25 9.53
C GLU A 124 -6.83 16.13 11.03
N LYS A 125 -6.11 15.24 11.73
CA LYS A 125 -6.48 14.84 13.10
C LYS A 125 -5.41 15.17 14.16
N GLY A 126 -4.21 15.57 13.74
CA GLY A 126 -3.10 15.83 14.65
C GLY A 126 -2.27 14.59 14.97
N ILE A 127 -1.17 14.80 15.71
CA ILE A 127 -0.14 13.79 15.95
C ILE A 127 -0.61 12.63 16.85
N HIS A 128 -1.63 12.84 17.68
CA HIS A 128 -2.16 11.82 18.59
C HIS A 128 -2.70 10.59 17.84
N VAL A 129 -3.03 10.72 16.54
CA VAL A 129 -3.48 9.61 15.74
C VAL A 129 -2.45 8.47 15.64
N ILE A 130 -1.17 8.76 15.87
CA ILE A 130 -0.12 7.73 15.91
C ILE A 130 -0.35 6.82 17.12
N GLU A 131 -0.66 7.40 18.25
CA GLU A 131 -0.99 6.65 19.48
C GLU A 131 -2.27 5.84 19.28
N ASP A 132 -3.30 6.42 18.68
CA ASP A 132 -4.57 5.73 18.38
C ASP A 132 -4.33 4.51 17.48
N ILE A 133 -3.50 4.65 16.44
CA ILE A 133 -3.13 3.55 15.54
C ILE A 133 -2.39 2.45 16.30
N ASN A 134 -1.39 2.81 17.12
CA ASN A 134 -0.64 1.83 17.90
C ASN A 134 -1.52 1.11 18.93
N ASN A 135 -2.40 1.83 19.61
CA ASN A 135 -3.35 1.26 20.54
C ASN A 135 -4.34 0.30 19.85
N PHE A 136 -4.77 0.66 18.63
CA PHE A 136 -5.62 -0.22 17.84
C PHE A 136 -4.88 -1.52 17.47
N ILE A 137 -3.62 -1.41 16.99
CA ILE A 137 -2.79 -2.58 16.63
C ILE A 137 -2.63 -3.49 17.85
N GLY A 138 -2.27 -2.94 19.02
CA GLY A 138 -2.11 -3.70 20.26
C GLY A 138 -3.38 -4.46 20.65
N LYS A 139 -4.51 -3.78 20.73
CA LYS A 139 -5.81 -4.41 21.05
C LYS A 139 -6.21 -5.49 20.04
N TRP A 140 -5.94 -5.24 18.75
CA TRP A 140 -6.21 -6.23 17.71
C TRP A 140 -5.30 -7.46 17.86
N MET A 141 -4.01 -7.27 18.15
CA MET A 141 -3.07 -8.36 18.41
C MET A 141 -3.52 -9.21 19.59
N ASP A 142 -3.91 -8.57 20.71
CA ASP A 142 -4.43 -9.26 21.89
C ASP A 142 -5.66 -10.10 21.56
N SER A 143 -6.60 -9.56 20.76
CA SER A 143 -7.81 -10.27 20.34
C SER A 143 -7.54 -11.51 19.47
N LYS A 144 -6.36 -11.58 18.84
CA LYS A 144 -5.90 -12.68 17.99
C LYS A 144 -4.83 -13.55 18.64
N ALA A 145 -4.47 -13.27 19.88
CA ALA A 145 -3.39 -13.92 20.62
C ALA A 145 -2.00 -13.84 19.95
N PHE A 146 -1.76 -12.80 19.16
CA PHE A 146 -0.43 -12.50 18.59
C PHE A 146 0.42 -11.76 19.63
N LYS A 147 1.69 -12.13 19.74
CA LYS A 147 2.64 -11.52 20.69
C LYS A 147 3.52 -10.47 20.01
N THR A 148 3.84 -10.65 18.76
CA THR A 148 4.71 -9.78 17.97
C THR A 148 4.09 -9.48 16.61
N ILE A 149 4.57 -8.44 15.93
CA ILE A 149 4.17 -8.13 14.56
C ILE A 149 4.60 -9.26 13.61
N GLU A 150 5.72 -9.90 13.88
CA GLU A 150 6.25 -11.01 13.10
C GLU A 150 5.30 -12.21 13.06
N ASP A 151 4.49 -12.42 14.11
CA ASP A 151 3.53 -13.54 14.17
C ASP A 151 2.47 -13.48 13.07
N TYR A 152 2.14 -12.27 12.58
CA TYR A 152 1.09 -12.10 11.58
C TYR A 152 1.53 -11.35 10.32
N ARG A 153 2.73 -10.74 10.31
CA ARG A 153 3.23 -10.00 9.15
C ARG A 153 3.33 -10.91 7.93
N GLY A 154 2.64 -10.50 6.85
CA GLY A 154 2.63 -11.24 5.59
C GLY A 154 1.79 -12.52 5.58
N MET A 155 1.01 -12.82 6.62
CA MET A 155 0.09 -13.96 6.63
C MET A 155 -0.91 -13.93 5.47
N LEU A 156 -1.24 -12.75 5.00
CA LEU A 156 -2.15 -12.54 3.87
C LEU A 156 -1.40 -11.99 2.63
N SER A 157 -0.09 -12.22 2.52
CA SER A 157 0.66 -11.91 1.30
C SER A 157 0.33 -12.88 0.16
N TYR A 158 0.68 -12.50 -1.06
CA TYR A 158 0.39 -13.25 -2.28
C TYR A 158 0.75 -14.74 -2.20
N SER A 159 1.91 -15.09 -1.66
CA SER A 159 2.36 -16.49 -1.53
C SER A 159 1.80 -17.21 -0.31
N SER A 160 1.08 -16.53 0.58
CA SER A 160 0.60 -17.10 1.85
C SER A 160 -0.88 -17.41 1.85
N ILE A 161 -1.65 -16.91 0.87
CA ILE A 161 -3.10 -17.14 0.75
C ILE A 161 -3.40 -18.28 -0.23
N GLU A 162 -4.53 -18.96 -0.02
CA GLU A 162 -4.96 -20.08 -0.87
C GLU A 162 -5.32 -19.65 -2.30
N ASN A 163 -5.81 -18.42 -2.47
CA ASN A 163 -6.20 -17.89 -3.79
C ASN A 163 -5.47 -16.59 -4.12
N PRO A 164 -4.25 -16.68 -4.68
CA PRO A 164 -3.45 -15.51 -5.07
C PRO A 164 -4.10 -14.62 -6.15
N ASP A 165 -5.01 -15.16 -6.95
CA ASP A 165 -5.73 -14.40 -7.99
C ASP A 165 -6.48 -13.18 -7.42
N LEU A 166 -6.79 -13.19 -6.13
CA LEU A 166 -7.38 -12.04 -5.43
C LEU A 166 -6.49 -10.79 -5.50
N TYR A 167 -5.18 -10.96 -5.59
CA TYR A 167 -4.23 -9.87 -5.79
C TYR A 167 -4.06 -9.47 -7.25
N GLU A 168 -4.17 -10.43 -8.18
CA GLU A 168 -3.91 -10.19 -9.59
C GLU A 168 -5.15 -9.67 -10.32
N ARG A 169 -6.28 -10.34 -10.13
CA ARG A 169 -7.51 -10.05 -10.85
C ARG A 169 -8.74 -10.21 -9.94
N ALA A 170 -9.34 -9.09 -9.56
CA ALA A 170 -10.70 -9.15 -9.00
C ALA A 170 -11.64 -9.64 -10.10
N GLN A 171 -12.17 -10.87 -9.97
CA GLN A 171 -13.14 -11.40 -10.91
C GLN A 171 -14.47 -10.65 -10.71
N PHE A 172 -14.74 -9.69 -11.60
CA PHE A 172 -15.96 -8.91 -11.60
C PHE A 172 -17.22 -9.81 -11.52
N MET A 173 -17.24 -10.91 -12.27
CA MET A 173 -18.36 -11.85 -12.29
C MET A 173 -18.66 -12.50 -10.93
N LYS A 174 -17.63 -12.82 -10.14
CA LYS A 174 -17.82 -13.45 -8.82
C LYS A 174 -18.55 -12.54 -7.83
N TYR A 175 -18.38 -11.23 -7.97
CA TYR A 175 -19.01 -10.25 -7.09
C TYR A 175 -20.30 -9.67 -7.68
N SER A 176 -20.43 -9.62 -9.01
CA SER A 176 -21.63 -9.09 -9.69
C SER A 176 -22.83 -10.01 -9.57
N VAL A 177 -22.62 -11.34 -9.56
CA VAL A 177 -23.72 -12.31 -9.46
C VAL A 177 -24.47 -12.21 -8.13
N SER A 178 -23.79 -11.85 -7.03
CA SER A 178 -24.46 -11.63 -5.75
C SER A 178 -25.32 -10.34 -5.71
N TYR A 179 -24.99 -9.35 -6.50
CA TYR A 179 -25.78 -8.10 -6.62
C TYR A 179 -26.99 -8.23 -7.54
N THR A 180 -26.88 -9.00 -8.62
CA THR A 180 -27.99 -9.20 -9.59
C THR A 180 -29.15 -10.00 -8.99
N HIS A 181 -28.92 -10.86 -8.01
CA HIS A 181 -29.99 -11.56 -7.31
C HIS A 181 -30.78 -10.69 -6.31
N LEU A 182 -30.27 -9.50 -5.97
CA LEU A 182 -30.89 -8.61 -4.99
C LEU A 182 -31.66 -7.41 -5.60
N THR A 183 -31.54 -7.13 -6.90
CA THR A 183 -31.94 -5.83 -7.46
C THR A 183 -32.70 -5.84 -8.77
N LEU A 184 -33.09 -6.97 -9.34
CA LEU A 184 -33.98 -6.94 -10.51
C LEU A 184 -35.44 -6.93 -10.05
N PRO A 185 -36.18 -5.83 -10.18
CA PRO A 185 -37.63 -5.86 -10.05
C PRO A 185 -38.18 -6.74 -11.16
N THR A 186 -38.98 -7.73 -10.79
CA THR A 186 -39.76 -8.52 -11.75
C THR A 186 -40.70 -7.58 -12.48
N ILE A 187 -40.36 -7.23 -13.71
CA ILE A 187 -41.30 -6.54 -14.61
C ILE A 187 -42.33 -7.60 -14.98
N ARG A 188 -43.55 -7.42 -14.48
CA ARG A 188 -44.76 -8.07 -14.97
C ARG A 188 -45.37 -7.24 -16.10
#